data_8eda382702f9c6dc2f0b796d7d7eeaee
#
_entry.id   8eda382702f9c6dc2f0b796d7d7eeaee
#
_cell.length_a   1.000
_cell.length_b   1.000
_cell.length_c   1.000
_cell.angle_alpha   90.00
_cell.angle_beta   90.00
_cell.angle_gamma   90.00
#
_symmetry.space_group_name_H-M   'P 1'
#
loop_
_entity.id
_entity.type
_entity.pdbx_description
1 polymer ?
#
loop_
_entity_poly.entity_id
_entity_poly.type
_entity_poly.pdbx_seq_one_letter_code
_entity_poly.pdbx_strand_id
1 'polypeptide(L)'
;VIVECTGVGAVIADTFQKIGSGGVVCLTGVGQGGRSGYAVADVSAKVVLKNNVIVGSVNANKRHWYKASQALLQADREWLGRLITRRVKPEDFRTALDRKPDDIKVVLQFSEV
;
A
#
# COMPACT_ATOMS: atom_id res chain seq x y z
N VAL A 1 -9.55 -7.45 8.86
CA VAL A 1 -8.31 -7.48 8.09
C VAL A 1 -7.80 -6.06 7.93
N ILE A 2 -6.51 -5.83 8.13
CA ILE A 2 -5.82 -4.56 7.85
C ILE A 2 -4.76 -4.86 6.79
N VAL A 3 -4.70 -4.03 5.73
CA VAL A 3 -3.63 -4.08 4.72
C VAL A 3 -2.79 -2.82 4.89
N GLU A 4 -1.54 -2.99 5.28
CA GLU A 4 -0.59 -1.90 5.50
C GLU A 4 0.30 -1.77 4.25
N CYS A 5 0.23 -0.62 3.58
CA CYS A 5 0.88 -0.38 2.29
C CYS A 5 1.92 0.75 2.35
N THR A 6 2.07 1.43 3.49
CA THR A 6 2.94 2.61 3.58
C THR A 6 4.39 2.25 3.90
N GLY A 7 4.61 1.16 4.63
CA GLY A 7 5.93 0.80 5.18
C GLY A 7 6.44 1.77 6.26
N VAL A 8 5.60 2.69 6.74
CA VAL A 8 5.97 3.64 7.79
C VAL A 8 5.89 2.98 9.15
N GLY A 9 7.01 2.93 9.89
CA GLY A 9 7.11 2.21 11.17
C GLY A 9 6.02 2.59 12.17
N ALA A 10 5.67 3.87 12.30
CA ALA A 10 4.60 4.32 13.20
C ALA A 10 3.22 3.79 12.77
N VAL A 11 2.94 3.72 11.46
CA VAL A 11 1.68 3.20 10.93
C VAL A 11 1.60 1.68 11.15
N ILE A 12 2.69 0.95 10.88
CA ILE A 12 2.79 -0.49 11.17
C ILE A 12 2.50 -0.76 12.65
N ALA A 13 3.14 0.02 13.52
CA ALA A 13 2.96 -0.05 14.95
C ALA A 13 1.49 0.14 15.37
N ASP A 14 0.84 1.14 14.81
CA ASP A 14 -0.56 1.45 15.08
C ASP A 14 -1.50 0.33 14.60
N THR A 15 -1.21 -0.34 13.48
CA THR A 15 -2.01 -1.49 13.02
C THR A 15 -2.00 -2.64 14.03
N PHE A 16 -0.84 -2.94 14.63
CA PHE A 16 -0.72 -3.99 15.65
C PHE A 16 -1.46 -3.67 16.95
N GLN A 17 -1.63 -2.39 17.25
CA GLN A 17 -2.38 -1.98 18.42
C GLN A 17 -3.89 -2.03 18.18
N LYS A 18 -4.33 -1.63 16.99
CA LYS A 18 -5.75 -1.46 16.64
C LYS A 18 -6.43 -2.73 16.15
N ILE A 19 -5.67 -3.73 15.70
CA ILE A 19 -6.27 -4.98 15.22
C ILE A 19 -7.10 -5.67 16.30
N GLY A 20 -8.31 -6.05 15.95
CA GLY A 20 -9.21 -6.81 16.82
C GLY A 20 -8.78 -8.26 16.97
N SER A 21 -9.42 -8.98 17.91
CA SER A 21 -9.18 -10.41 18.13
C SER A 21 -9.49 -11.23 16.89
N GLY A 22 -8.68 -12.23 16.57
CA GLY A 22 -8.80 -13.06 15.37
C GLY A 22 -8.47 -12.30 14.08
N GLY A 23 -7.91 -11.10 14.17
CA GLY A 23 -7.64 -10.25 13.03
C GLY A 23 -6.37 -10.65 12.26
N VAL A 24 -6.32 -10.23 10.98
CA VAL A 24 -5.18 -10.44 10.09
C VAL A 24 -4.58 -9.10 9.68
N VAL A 25 -3.28 -8.93 9.85
CA VAL A 25 -2.52 -7.81 9.31
C VAL A 25 -1.68 -8.30 8.15
N CYS A 26 -1.87 -7.73 6.97
CA CYS A 26 -1.06 -7.97 5.79
C CYS A 26 -0.13 -6.77 5.55
N LEU A 27 1.17 -6.98 5.70
CA LEU A 27 2.19 -5.96 5.44
C LEU A 27 2.64 -6.07 3.97
N THR A 28 2.41 -5.02 3.20
CA THR A 28 2.82 -4.93 1.79
C THR A 28 3.74 -3.73 1.53
N GLY A 29 3.76 -2.76 2.45
CA GLY A 29 4.67 -1.63 2.39
C GLY A 29 6.09 -2.02 2.78
N VAL A 30 7.08 -1.68 1.95
CA VAL A 30 8.50 -1.87 2.28
C VAL A 30 9.00 -0.64 3.01
N GLY A 31 9.36 -0.80 4.28
CA GLY A 31 9.88 0.29 5.11
C GLY A 31 11.26 0.76 4.66
N GLN A 32 11.49 2.07 4.74
CA GLN A 32 12.78 2.68 4.40
C GLN A 32 13.79 2.66 5.56
N GLY A 33 13.71 1.67 6.42
CA GLY A 33 14.62 1.56 7.56
C GLY A 33 14.37 2.63 8.65
N GLY A 34 14.90 2.40 9.80
CA GLY A 34 14.79 3.28 10.97
C GLY A 34 14.64 2.45 12.24
N ARG A 35 15.31 2.85 13.31
CA ARG A 35 15.06 2.28 14.65
C ARG A 35 13.78 2.92 15.18
N SER A 36 12.68 2.19 15.18
CA SER A 36 11.55 2.52 16.06
C SER A 36 11.77 1.79 17.40
N GLY A 37 11.72 2.51 18.49
CA GLY A 37 11.78 1.92 19.86
C GLY A 37 10.51 1.14 20.17
N TYR A 38 10.26 0.08 19.39
CA TYR A 38 9.04 -0.71 19.51
C TYR A 38 9.26 -1.84 20.52
N ALA A 39 8.38 -1.92 21.52
CA ALA A 39 8.40 -3.00 22.50
C ALA A 39 7.89 -4.31 21.83
N VAL A 40 8.78 -5.05 21.20
CA VAL A 40 8.45 -6.29 20.46
C VAL A 40 7.73 -7.30 21.36
N ALA A 41 8.09 -7.35 22.64
CA ALA A 41 7.43 -8.24 23.62
C ALA A 41 5.93 -7.91 23.77
N ASP A 42 5.57 -6.63 23.82
CA ASP A 42 4.17 -6.20 23.94
C ASP A 42 3.36 -6.53 22.68
N VAL A 43 3.98 -6.40 21.50
CA VAL A 43 3.36 -6.82 20.22
C VAL A 43 3.12 -8.33 20.25
N SER A 44 4.14 -9.10 20.60
CA SER A 44 4.05 -10.56 20.67
C SER A 44 2.93 -11.01 21.61
N ALA A 45 2.88 -10.44 22.82
CA ALA A 45 1.83 -10.76 23.80
C ALA A 45 0.43 -10.46 23.22
N LYS A 46 0.23 -9.31 22.56
CA LYS A 46 -1.05 -8.97 21.94
C LYS A 46 -1.43 -9.92 20.81
N VAL A 47 -0.49 -10.26 19.92
CA VAL A 47 -0.73 -11.18 18.81
C VAL A 47 -1.15 -12.56 19.33
N VAL A 48 -0.45 -13.08 20.35
CA VAL A 48 -0.77 -14.37 20.97
C VAL A 48 -2.13 -14.34 21.66
N LEU A 49 -2.35 -13.37 22.57
CA LEU A 49 -3.58 -13.32 23.37
C LEU A 49 -4.84 -13.03 22.55
N LYS A 50 -4.69 -12.37 21.39
CA LYS A 50 -5.81 -12.08 20.48
C LYS A 50 -5.94 -13.06 19.32
N ASN A 51 -5.09 -14.09 19.21
CA ASN A 51 -5.03 -15.02 18.07
C ASN A 51 -4.92 -14.28 16.73
N ASN A 52 -4.08 -13.26 16.64
CA ASN A 52 -3.90 -12.49 15.42
C ASN A 52 -2.90 -13.16 14.48
N VAL A 53 -3.03 -12.87 13.18
CA VAL A 53 -2.08 -13.29 12.16
C VAL A 53 -1.42 -12.05 11.56
N ILE A 54 -0.08 -12.06 11.49
CA ILE A 54 0.70 -11.05 10.78
C ILE A 54 1.39 -11.75 9.63
N VAL A 55 1.19 -11.27 8.41
CA VAL A 55 1.78 -11.83 7.18
C VAL A 55 2.39 -10.73 6.34
N GLY A 56 3.59 -10.95 5.83
CA GLY A 56 4.21 -10.13 4.81
C GLY A 56 3.90 -10.67 3.42
N SER A 57 3.68 -9.79 2.45
CA SER A 57 3.48 -10.17 1.06
C SER A 57 4.20 -9.19 0.14
N VAL A 58 4.94 -9.75 -0.83
CA VAL A 58 5.62 -8.98 -1.87
C VAL A 58 5.47 -9.72 -3.20
N ASN A 59 5.42 -8.95 -4.27
CA ASN A 59 5.22 -9.45 -5.63
C ASN A 59 3.84 -10.09 -5.88
N ALA A 60 3.61 -10.48 -7.13
CA ALA A 60 2.37 -11.10 -7.57
C ALA A 60 2.67 -12.13 -8.66
N ASN A 61 1.99 -13.27 -8.62
CA ASN A 61 2.02 -14.23 -9.71
C ASN A 61 0.97 -13.88 -10.79
N LYS A 62 0.96 -14.62 -11.91
CA LYS A 62 0.02 -14.39 -13.02
C LYS A 62 -1.45 -14.42 -12.58
N ARG A 63 -1.82 -15.29 -11.64
CA ARG A 63 -3.19 -15.39 -11.13
C ARG A 63 -3.59 -14.11 -10.38
N HIS A 64 -2.67 -13.52 -9.62
CA HIS A 64 -2.94 -12.27 -8.90
C HIS A 64 -3.12 -11.11 -9.87
N TRP A 65 -2.29 -11.03 -10.92
CA TRP A 65 -2.45 -10.03 -11.99
C TRP A 65 -3.79 -10.15 -12.69
N TYR A 66 -4.17 -11.40 -13.07
CA TYR A 66 -5.47 -11.64 -13.68
C TYR A 66 -6.64 -11.20 -12.78
N LYS A 67 -6.62 -11.57 -11.49
CA LYS A 67 -7.65 -11.15 -10.55
C LYS A 67 -7.69 -9.64 -10.35
N ALA A 68 -6.54 -8.98 -10.28
CA ALA A 68 -6.46 -7.53 -10.17
C ALA A 68 -7.07 -6.85 -11.41
N SER A 69 -6.78 -7.33 -12.62
CA SER A 69 -7.39 -6.78 -13.85
C SER A 69 -8.91 -6.97 -13.87
N GLN A 70 -9.42 -8.12 -13.44
CA GLN A 70 -10.88 -8.33 -13.30
C GLN A 70 -11.52 -7.37 -12.29
N ALA A 71 -10.87 -7.14 -11.16
CA ALA A 71 -11.34 -6.19 -10.16
C ALA A 71 -11.35 -4.75 -10.69
N LEU A 72 -10.31 -4.35 -11.43
CA LEU A 72 -10.24 -3.03 -12.06
C LEU A 72 -11.30 -2.81 -13.14
N LEU A 73 -11.68 -3.86 -13.89
CA LEU A 73 -12.76 -3.78 -14.88
C LEU A 73 -14.13 -3.52 -14.23
N GLN A 74 -14.33 -3.95 -12.98
CA GLN A 74 -15.57 -3.77 -12.22
C GLN A 74 -15.56 -2.51 -11.35
N ALA A 75 -14.39 -1.88 -11.19
CA ALA A 75 -14.25 -0.69 -10.37
C ALA A 75 -14.88 0.54 -11.03
N ASP A 76 -15.29 1.50 -10.20
CA ASP A 76 -15.77 2.80 -10.66
C ASP A 76 -14.66 3.54 -11.42
N ARG A 77 -14.90 3.77 -12.71
CA ARG A 77 -13.93 4.43 -13.61
C ARG A 77 -13.67 5.88 -13.23
N GLU A 78 -14.67 6.58 -12.73
CA GLU A 78 -14.52 7.97 -12.30
C GLU A 78 -13.62 8.05 -11.07
N TRP A 79 -13.85 7.15 -10.11
CA TRP A 79 -12.99 7.03 -8.93
C TRP A 79 -11.55 6.67 -9.32
N LEU A 80 -11.34 5.70 -10.21
CA LEU A 80 -10.01 5.33 -10.71
C LEU A 80 -9.33 6.50 -11.41
N GLY A 81 -10.07 7.26 -12.22
CA GLY A 81 -9.56 8.44 -12.92
C GLY A 81 -9.03 9.52 -11.97
N ARG A 82 -9.66 9.69 -10.81
CA ARG A 82 -9.22 10.65 -9.78
C ARG A 82 -7.90 10.26 -9.10
N LEU A 83 -7.49 9.00 -9.17
CA LEU A 83 -6.17 8.58 -8.68
C LEU A 83 -5.03 9.12 -9.55
N ILE A 84 -5.30 9.42 -10.84
CA ILE A 84 -4.32 10.03 -11.73
C ILE A 84 -4.34 11.54 -11.52
N THR A 85 -3.47 12.00 -10.65
CA THR A 85 -3.43 13.42 -10.26
C THR A 85 -2.62 14.30 -11.20
N ARG A 86 -1.71 13.69 -11.96
CA ARG A 86 -0.87 14.42 -12.92
C ARG A 86 -0.58 13.57 -14.16
N ARG A 87 -0.74 14.21 -15.34
CA ARG A 87 -0.38 13.67 -16.65
C ARG A 87 0.79 14.47 -17.20
N VAL A 88 1.82 13.81 -17.67
CA VAL A 88 3.06 14.43 -18.17
C VAL A 88 3.32 13.89 -19.56
N LYS A 89 3.72 14.73 -20.49
CA LYS A 89 4.15 14.30 -21.83
C LYS A 89 5.49 13.55 -21.75
N PRO A 90 5.76 12.59 -22.65
CA PRO A 90 7.01 11.84 -22.65
C PRO A 90 8.27 12.71 -22.71
N GLU A 91 8.20 13.86 -23.41
CA GLU A 91 9.30 14.81 -23.54
C GLU A 91 9.73 15.40 -22.17
N ASP A 92 8.75 15.56 -21.29
CA ASP A 92 8.93 16.13 -19.96
C ASP A 92 9.04 15.06 -18.85
N PHE A 93 9.38 13.80 -19.19
CA PHE A 93 9.35 12.67 -18.28
C PHE A 93 10.09 12.90 -16.97
N ARG A 94 11.15 13.71 -16.97
CA ARG A 94 11.92 14.02 -15.76
C ARG A 94 11.06 14.69 -14.70
N THR A 95 10.11 15.57 -15.11
CA THR A 95 9.20 16.23 -14.18
C THR A 95 8.22 15.25 -13.53
N ALA A 96 7.97 14.08 -14.15
CA ALA A 96 7.14 13.03 -13.56
C ALA A 96 7.82 12.33 -12.39
N LEU A 97 9.15 12.37 -12.32
CA LEU A 97 9.94 11.78 -11.24
C LEU A 97 10.02 12.71 -10.01
N ASP A 98 9.77 14.01 -10.20
CA ASP A 98 9.72 14.97 -9.12
C ASP A 98 8.38 14.89 -8.41
N ARG A 99 8.37 14.24 -7.23
CA ARG A 99 7.16 14.07 -6.43
C ARG A 99 6.67 15.40 -5.85
N LYS A 100 5.40 15.72 -6.10
CA LYS A 100 4.70 16.84 -5.49
C LYS A 100 3.84 16.36 -4.31
N PRO A 101 3.53 17.24 -3.33
CA PRO A 101 2.73 16.86 -2.14
C PRO A 101 1.38 16.21 -2.49
N ASP A 102 0.73 16.67 -3.56
CA ASP A 102 -0.60 16.21 -3.96
C ASP A 102 -0.57 15.07 -5.00
N ASP A 103 0.62 14.55 -5.36
CA ASP A 103 0.73 13.44 -6.31
C ASP A 103 0.30 12.12 -5.65
N ILE A 104 -0.80 11.53 -6.16
CA ILE A 104 -1.17 10.14 -5.88
C ILE A 104 -0.56 9.24 -6.95
N LYS A 105 -0.92 9.48 -8.22
CA LYS A 105 -0.38 8.77 -9.38
C LYS A 105 -0.02 9.77 -10.48
N VAL A 106 1.24 9.75 -10.87
CA VAL A 106 1.73 10.48 -12.04
C VAL A 106 1.88 9.49 -13.19
N VAL A 107 1.37 9.83 -14.36
CA VAL A 107 1.46 9.00 -15.57
C VAL A 107 2.11 9.76 -16.72
N LEU A 108 2.88 9.05 -17.55
CA LEU A 108 3.32 9.54 -18.84
C LEU A 108 2.25 9.23 -19.88
N GLN A 109 1.75 10.26 -20.53
CA GLN A 109 0.70 10.13 -21.54
C GLN A 109 1.31 10.19 -22.94
N PHE A 110 1.30 9.05 -23.62
CA PHE A 110 1.89 8.90 -24.98
C PHE A 110 0.92 9.24 -26.12
N SER A 111 -0.37 9.26 -25.84
CA SER A 111 -1.41 9.61 -26.81
C SER A 111 -2.53 10.39 -26.13
N GLU A 112 -3.23 11.18 -26.91
CA GLU A 112 -4.51 11.77 -26.45
C GLU A 112 -5.55 10.65 -26.33
N VAL A 113 -6.31 10.66 -25.24
CA VAL A 113 -7.38 9.69 -24.94
C VAL A 113 -8.72 10.38 -25.14
#